data_81fe72081a5af42c3cff1b2c6b589e80
#
_entry.id   81fe72081a5af42c3cff1b2c6b589e80
#
_cell.length_a   1.000
_cell.length_b   1.000
_cell.length_c   1.000
_cell.angle_alpha   90.00
_cell.angle_beta   90.00
_cell.angle_gamma   90.00
#
_symmetry.space_group_name_H-M   'P 1'
#
loop_
_entity.id
_entity.type
_entity.pdbx_description
1 polymer ?
#
loop_
_entity_poly.entity_id
_entity_poly.type
_entity_poly.pdbx_seq_one_letter_code
_entity_poly.pdbx_strand_id
1 'polypeptide(L)'
;MLKLACTTAFIAVLGTAAFAEGGTQHTIPANSFTVTDWYKQSVYDPKDAKIGQIMDVLVDKAGKVTSFIVGVGGFLGAGEKDVSVPFDAVRITTKDNNKWYLVMNATKDDLKSATGFTYDKESTTWVPDKK
;
A
#
# COMPACT_ATOMS: atom_id res chain seq x y z
N MET A 1 36.29 -15.03 -61.00
CA MET A 1 35.02 -14.46 -60.59
C MET A 1 34.67 -14.96 -59.22
N LEU A 2 34.86 -14.12 -58.22
CA LEU A 2 34.57 -14.46 -56.83
C LEU A 2 33.09 -14.16 -56.54
N LYS A 3 32.30 -15.18 -56.28
CA LYS A 3 30.93 -15.00 -55.79
C LYS A 3 30.98 -14.94 -54.29
N LEU A 4 30.82 -13.74 -53.73
CA LEU A 4 30.58 -13.56 -52.30
C LEU A 4 29.14 -13.95 -51.99
N ALA A 5 28.96 -15.05 -51.30
CA ALA A 5 27.69 -15.37 -50.67
C ALA A 5 27.61 -14.68 -49.31
N CYS A 6 26.85 -13.60 -49.21
CA CYS A 6 26.47 -13.03 -47.95
C CYS A 6 25.46 -13.91 -47.23
N THR A 7 25.94 -14.69 -46.30
CA THR A 7 25.06 -15.40 -45.36
C THR A 7 24.68 -14.45 -44.24
N THR A 8 23.52 -13.83 -44.33
CA THR A 8 22.94 -13.07 -43.24
C THR A 8 22.49 -14.03 -42.15
N ALA A 9 23.27 -14.14 -41.11
CA ALA A 9 22.86 -14.84 -39.90
C ALA A 9 21.80 -14.01 -39.19
N PHE A 10 20.56 -14.46 -39.26
CA PHE A 10 19.46 -13.88 -38.49
C PHE A 10 19.59 -14.41 -37.04
N ILE A 11 20.16 -13.61 -36.14
CA ILE A 11 20.17 -13.93 -34.70
C ILE A 11 18.79 -13.57 -34.19
N ALA A 12 17.92 -14.56 -34.05
CA ALA A 12 16.68 -14.44 -33.31
C ALA A 12 17.04 -14.36 -31.81
N VAL A 13 17.02 -13.15 -31.28
CA VAL A 13 17.06 -12.95 -29.81
C VAL A 13 15.71 -13.37 -29.28
N LEU A 14 15.59 -14.63 -28.88
CA LEU A 14 14.50 -15.09 -28.03
C LEU A 14 14.69 -14.44 -26.67
N GLY A 15 13.94 -13.37 -26.43
CA GLY A 15 13.79 -12.81 -25.10
C GLY A 15 13.11 -13.83 -24.21
N THR A 16 13.88 -14.61 -23.49
CA THR A 16 13.34 -15.44 -22.41
C THR A 16 12.90 -14.52 -21.31
N ALA A 17 11.59 -14.44 -21.06
CA ALA A 17 11.08 -13.91 -19.81
C ALA A 17 11.62 -14.79 -18.70
N ALA A 18 12.68 -14.33 -18.01
CA ALA A 18 13.23 -15.04 -16.88
C ALA A 18 12.26 -14.89 -15.70
N PHE A 19 11.45 -15.91 -15.46
CA PHE A 19 10.90 -16.10 -14.12
C PHE A 19 12.08 -16.46 -13.21
N ALA A 20 12.23 -15.73 -12.10
CA ALA A 20 13.23 -16.08 -11.09
C ALA A 20 12.98 -17.50 -10.61
N GLU A 21 13.88 -18.43 -10.98
CA GLU A 21 13.81 -19.79 -10.48
C GLU A 21 14.04 -19.80 -8.97
N GLY A 22 13.17 -20.51 -8.26
CA GLY A 22 13.35 -20.84 -6.86
C GLY A 22 12.81 -19.86 -5.84
N GLY A 23 12.23 -18.74 -6.23
CA GLY A 23 11.36 -17.87 -5.41
C GLY A 23 11.76 -17.53 -3.97
N THR A 24 12.91 -17.96 -3.47
CA THR A 24 13.36 -17.67 -2.10
C THR A 24 14.48 -16.64 -2.08
N GLN A 25 14.45 -15.77 -1.09
CA GLN A 25 15.54 -14.81 -0.82
C GLN A 25 16.36 -15.28 0.38
N HIS A 26 17.66 -15.11 0.31
CA HIS A 26 18.57 -15.43 1.42
C HIS A 26 18.71 -14.26 2.41
N THR A 27 18.32 -13.07 2.00
CA THR A 27 18.38 -11.85 2.82
C THR A 27 17.14 -11.02 2.59
N ILE A 28 16.73 -10.28 3.61
CA ILE A 28 15.67 -9.27 3.49
C ILE A 28 16.34 -7.94 3.09
N PRO A 29 15.85 -7.24 2.05
CA PRO A 29 16.40 -5.94 1.69
C PRO A 29 16.40 -4.97 2.87
N ALA A 30 17.47 -4.21 3.04
CA ALA A 30 17.54 -3.16 4.04
C ALA A 30 16.41 -2.14 3.81
N ASN A 31 15.87 -1.57 4.86
CA ASN A 31 14.73 -0.63 4.84
C ASN A 31 13.40 -1.25 4.39
N SER A 32 13.26 -2.56 4.48
CA SER A 32 11.96 -3.20 4.31
C SER A 32 11.06 -2.96 5.51
N PHE A 33 9.78 -2.72 5.24
CA PHE A 33 8.74 -2.61 6.26
C PHE A 33 7.73 -3.74 6.10
N THR A 34 7.16 -4.19 7.20
CA THR A 34 6.11 -5.19 7.13
C THR A 34 4.74 -4.50 7.14
N VAL A 35 3.89 -4.90 6.20
CA VAL A 35 2.50 -4.40 6.14
C VAL A 35 1.74 -4.74 7.41
N THR A 36 2.05 -5.89 8.00
CA THR A 36 1.45 -6.34 9.26
C THR A 36 1.73 -5.39 10.42
N ASP A 37 2.90 -4.76 10.44
CA ASP A 37 3.25 -3.80 11.48
C ASP A 37 2.43 -2.51 11.39
N TRP A 38 1.96 -2.16 10.20
CA TRP A 38 1.11 -0.98 10.02
C TRP A 38 -0.36 -1.24 10.34
N TYR A 39 -0.79 -2.48 10.24
CA TYR A 39 -2.17 -2.86 10.55
C TYR A 39 -2.50 -2.57 12.02
N LYS A 40 -3.59 -1.88 12.23
CA LYS A 40 -4.05 -1.40 13.55
C LYS A 40 -3.18 -0.32 14.19
N GLN A 41 -2.19 0.23 13.49
CA GLN A 41 -1.47 1.39 14.00
C GLN A 41 -2.37 2.63 14.02
N SER A 42 -2.23 3.40 15.06
CA SER A 42 -2.93 4.68 15.18
C SER A 42 -2.33 5.72 14.25
N VAL A 43 -3.20 6.52 13.65
CA VAL A 43 -2.83 7.70 12.86
C VAL A 43 -3.16 8.95 13.67
N TYR A 44 -2.20 9.87 13.72
CA TYR A 44 -2.29 11.11 14.49
C TYR A 44 -2.30 12.33 13.58
N ASP A 45 -2.87 13.41 14.06
CA ASP A 45 -2.72 14.72 13.46
C ASP A 45 -1.38 15.39 13.87
N PRO A 46 -1.02 16.56 13.30
CA PRO A 46 0.22 17.24 13.69
C PRO A 46 0.24 17.73 15.16
N LYS A 47 -0.90 17.77 15.82
CA LYS A 47 -1.04 18.14 17.25
C LYS A 47 -1.00 16.92 18.18
N ASP A 48 -0.64 15.76 17.66
CA ASP A 48 -0.56 14.49 18.40
C ASP A 48 -1.92 13.95 18.88
N ALA A 49 -3.01 14.36 18.25
CA ALA A 49 -4.33 13.80 18.50
C ALA A 49 -4.58 12.61 17.57
N LYS A 50 -5.07 11.51 18.12
CA LYS A 50 -5.43 10.33 17.32
C LYS A 50 -6.64 10.64 16.46
N ILE A 51 -6.50 10.49 15.16
CA ILE A 51 -7.58 10.72 14.18
C ILE A 51 -8.14 9.44 13.57
N GLY A 52 -7.43 8.34 13.68
CA GLY A 52 -7.89 7.07 13.14
C GLY A 52 -6.92 5.93 13.39
N GLN A 53 -7.17 4.82 12.72
CA GLN A 53 -6.38 3.59 12.84
C GLN A 53 -6.29 2.92 11.47
N ILE A 54 -5.13 2.40 11.11
CA ILE A 54 -4.96 1.66 9.86
C ILE A 54 -5.74 0.35 9.91
N MET A 55 -6.68 0.20 8.98
CA MET A 55 -7.52 -1.00 8.86
C MET A 55 -7.09 -1.91 7.71
N ASP A 56 -6.46 -1.33 6.69
CA ASP A 56 -5.96 -2.11 5.55
C ASP A 56 -4.89 -1.31 4.79
N VAL A 57 -4.10 -2.00 3.99
CA VAL A 57 -3.08 -1.43 3.11
C VAL A 57 -3.35 -1.89 1.69
N LEU A 58 -3.62 -0.95 0.79
CA LEU A 58 -3.95 -1.26 -0.59
C LEU A 58 -2.70 -1.28 -1.45
N VAL A 59 -2.56 -2.32 -2.23
CA VAL A 59 -1.40 -2.57 -3.10
C VAL A 59 -1.91 -2.76 -4.53
N ASP A 60 -1.27 -2.14 -5.49
CA ASP A 60 -1.61 -2.30 -6.89
C ASP A 60 -1.02 -3.60 -7.48
N LYS A 61 -1.33 -3.88 -8.74
CA LYS A 61 -0.85 -5.08 -9.43
C LYS A 61 0.67 -5.13 -9.62
N ALA A 62 1.34 -3.98 -9.55
CA ALA A 62 2.79 -3.88 -9.62
C ALA A 62 3.47 -4.11 -8.27
N GLY A 63 2.70 -4.31 -7.19
CA GLY A 63 3.20 -4.51 -5.84
C GLY A 63 3.49 -3.20 -5.08
N LYS A 64 3.04 -2.07 -5.61
CA LYS A 64 3.23 -0.77 -4.97
C LYS A 64 2.08 -0.47 -4.00
N VAL A 65 2.41 -0.01 -2.79
CA VAL A 65 1.43 0.51 -1.85
C VAL A 65 0.84 1.81 -2.39
N THR A 66 -0.47 1.86 -2.54
CA THR A 66 -1.19 3.02 -3.10
C THR A 66 -1.94 3.82 -2.06
N SER A 67 -2.55 3.15 -1.09
CA SER A 67 -3.43 3.78 -0.12
C SER A 67 -3.48 3.00 1.19
N PHE A 68 -3.90 3.69 2.22
CA PHE A 68 -4.37 3.07 3.46
C PHE A 68 -5.88 3.16 3.57
N ILE A 69 -6.52 2.16 4.14
CA ILE A 69 -7.86 2.29 4.69
C ILE A 69 -7.71 2.66 6.17
N VAL A 70 -8.28 3.77 6.53
CA VAL A 70 -8.21 4.32 7.90
C VAL A 70 -9.60 4.30 8.51
N GLY A 71 -9.74 3.59 9.61
CA GLY A 71 -10.96 3.58 10.43
C GLY A 71 -11.02 4.83 11.29
N VAL A 72 -12.09 5.60 11.19
CA VAL A 72 -12.26 6.90 11.84
C VAL A 72 -13.52 6.95 12.66
N GLY A 73 -13.39 7.48 13.87
CA GLY A 73 -14.52 7.64 14.76
C GLY A 73 -14.99 6.34 15.40
N GLY A 74 -16.11 6.40 16.06
CA GLY A 74 -16.69 5.25 16.75
C GLY A 74 -16.01 4.93 18.07
N PHE A 75 -16.78 5.00 19.14
CA PHE A 75 -16.39 4.47 20.43
C PHE A 75 -16.75 2.99 20.46
N LEU A 76 -15.79 2.09 20.70
CA LEU A 76 -15.99 0.64 20.71
C LEU A 76 -16.51 0.06 19.38
N GLY A 77 -16.08 0.61 18.24
CA GLY A 77 -16.49 0.12 16.92
C GLY A 77 -17.87 0.58 16.45
N ALA A 78 -18.62 1.30 17.27
CA ALA A 78 -19.91 1.86 16.88
C ALA A 78 -19.73 3.18 16.11
N GLY A 79 -20.27 3.26 14.88
CA GLY A 79 -20.18 4.44 14.03
C GLY A 79 -18.81 4.67 13.40
N GLU A 80 -17.96 3.65 13.37
CA GLU A 80 -16.68 3.70 12.66
C GLU A 80 -16.91 3.83 11.16
N LYS A 81 -16.14 4.72 10.54
CA LYS A 81 -16.14 4.95 9.09
C LYS A 81 -14.76 4.63 8.55
N ASP A 82 -14.72 3.79 7.55
CA ASP A 82 -13.48 3.46 6.84
C ASP A 82 -13.30 4.39 5.65
N VAL A 83 -12.19 5.11 5.59
CA VAL A 83 -11.87 6.05 4.53
C VAL A 83 -10.58 5.66 3.84
N SER A 84 -10.47 5.95 2.55
CA SER A 84 -9.25 5.71 1.78
C SER A 84 -8.37 6.95 1.79
N VAL A 85 -7.11 6.76 2.15
CA VAL A 85 -6.11 7.82 2.25
C VAL A 85 -4.91 7.45 1.38
N PRO A 86 -4.44 8.36 0.49
CA PRO A 86 -3.23 8.08 -0.29
C PRO A 86 -2.04 7.75 0.62
N PHE A 87 -1.22 6.81 0.21
CA PHE A 87 -0.03 6.42 0.95
C PHE A 87 0.87 7.62 1.28
N ASP A 88 1.07 8.51 0.30
CA ASP A 88 1.92 9.69 0.44
C ASP A 88 1.35 10.77 1.37
N ALA A 89 0.08 10.68 1.74
CA ALA A 89 -0.54 11.60 2.68
C ALA A 89 -0.22 11.28 4.14
N VAL A 90 0.33 10.11 4.41
CA VAL A 90 0.71 9.65 5.75
C VAL A 90 2.22 9.62 5.88
N ARG A 91 2.74 10.41 6.80
CA ARG A 91 4.16 10.35 7.16
C ARG A 91 4.38 9.21 8.14
N ILE A 92 5.16 8.24 7.72
CA ILE A 92 5.49 7.05 8.50
C ILE A 92 6.84 7.26 9.16
N THR A 93 6.87 7.25 10.47
CA THR A 93 8.07 7.43 11.26
C THR A 93 8.02 6.55 12.50
N THR A 94 9.05 6.60 13.31
CA THR A 94 9.11 5.93 14.60
C THR A 94 9.35 6.93 15.72
N LYS A 95 8.86 6.60 16.90
CA LYS A 95 8.95 7.42 18.10
C LYS A 95 9.10 6.48 19.29
N ASP A 96 9.72 6.93 20.35
CA ASP A 96 9.81 6.20 21.62
C ASP A 96 10.13 4.69 21.50
N ASN A 97 11.41 4.32 21.43
CA ASN A 97 11.86 2.92 21.31
C ASN A 97 11.38 2.21 20.03
N ASN A 98 11.46 2.90 18.90
CA ASN A 98 11.12 2.35 17.57
C ASN A 98 9.65 1.95 17.39
N LYS A 99 8.74 2.56 18.15
CA LYS A 99 7.32 2.40 17.91
C LYS A 99 6.87 3.18 16.69
N TRP A 100 6.06 2.58 15.86
CA TRP A 100 5.49 3.24 14.69
C TRP A 100 4.69 4.48 15.09
N TYR A 101 4.95 5.56 14.40
CA TYR A 101 4.25 6.83 14.57
C TYR A 101 3.85 7.39 13.21
N LEU A 102 2.56 7.31 12.92
CA LEU A 102 1.98 7.70 11.65
C LEU A 102 1.24 9.01 11.82
N VAL A 103 1.59 10.00 11.00
CA VAL A 103 1.04 11.36 11.07
C VAL A 103 0.45 11.75 9.72
N MET A 104 -0.76 12.29 9.76
CA MET A 104 -1.45 12.83 8.61
C MET A 104 -1.88 14.27 8.89
N ASN A 105 -1.66 15.16 7.92
CA ASN A 105 -2.11 16.55 8.03
C ASN A 105 -3.61 16.68 7.71
N ALA A 106 -4.43 16.16 8.59
CA ALA A 106 -5.87 16.21 8.51
C ALA A 106 -6.45 16.20 9.93
N THR A 107 -7.69 16.63 10.07
CA THR A 107 -8.44 16.52 11.30
C THR A 107 -9.32 15.28 11.27
N LYS A 108 -9.78 14.84 12.44
CA LYS A 108 -10.78 13.78 12.55
C LYS A 108 -12.06 14.12 11.80
N ASP A 109 -12.48 15.38 11.83
CA ASP A 109 -13.67 15.85 11.11
C ASP A 109 -13.48 15.81 9.59
N ASP A 110 -12.27 16.13 9.08
CA ASP A 110 -11.95 15.98 7.66
C ASP A 110 -12.15 14.52 7.20
N LEU A 111 -11.67 13.59 7.97
CA LEU A 111 -11.81 12.16 7.67
C LEU A 111 -13.27 11.69 7.78
N LYS A 112 -14.00 12.16 8.77
CA LYS A 112 -15.43 11.85 8.92
C LYS A 112 -16.27 12.36 7.77
N SER A 113 -15.87 13.46 7.13
CA SER A 113 -16.55 14.05 5.96
C SER A 113 -16.17 13.40 4.64
N ALA A 114 -15.10 12.59 4.62
CA ALA A 114 -14.65 11.89 3.43
C ALA A 114 -15.60 10.75 3.04
N THR A 115 -15.48 10.29 1.80
CA THR A 115 -16.24 9.11 1.33
C THR A 115 -15.88 7.89 2.17
N GLY A 116 -16.89 7.20 2.68
CA GLY A 116 -16.73 5.92 3.37
C GLY A 116 -16.59 4.77 2.38
N PHE A 117 -15.94 3.72 2.83
CA PHE A 117 -15.73 2.48 2.05
C PHE A 117 -16.11 1.26 2.87
N THR A 118 -16.53 0.22 2.19
CA THR A 118 -16.83 -1.09 2.76
C THR A 118 -16.09 -2.16 1.97
N TYR A 119 -15.53 -3.14 2.66
CA TYR A 119 -14.90 -4.27 1.98
C TYR A 119 -15.98 -5.16 1.35
N ASP A 120 -15.88 -5.34 0.06
CA ASP A 120 -16.76 -6.22 -0.71
C ASP A 120 -16.09 -7.57 -0.97
N LYS A 121 -16.63 -8.62 -0.40
CA LYS A 121 -16.09 -9.98 -0.53
C LYS A 121 -16.24 -10.56 -1.94
N GLU A 122 -17.24 -10.11 -2.69
CA GLU A 122 -17.48 -10.61 -4.05
C GLU A 122 -16.43 -10.08 -5.02
N SER A 123 -16.13 -8.78 -4.95
CA SER A 123 -15.08 -8.16 -5.76
C SER A 123 -13.70 -8.22 -5.11
N THR A 124 -13.60 -8.70 -3.87
CA THR A 124 -12.36 -8.81 -3.08
C THR A 124 -11.59 -7.49 -2.97
N THR A 125 -12.31 -6.38 -2.83
CA THR A 125 -11.73 -5.05 -2.68
C THR A 125 -12.63 -4.14 -1.87
N TRP A 126 -12.13 -2.96 -1.57
CA TRP A 126 -12.89 -1.89 -0.93
C TRP A 126 -13.68 -1.12 -1.97
N VAL A 127 -14.95 -0.90 -1.70
CA VAL A 127 -15.86 -0.14 -2.57
C VAL A 127 -16.49 1.02 -1.80
N PRO A 128 -16.83 2.12 -2.49
CA PRO A 128 -17.52 3.23 -1.83
C PRO A 128 -18.84 2.78 -1.21
N ASP A 129 -19.14 3.32 -0.04
CA ASP A 129 -20.42 3.08 0.62
C ASP A 129 -21.58 3.55 -0.28
N LYS A 130 -22.63 2.79 -0.30
CA LYS A 130 -23.87 3.18 -0.96
C LYS A 130 -24.50 4.33 -0.18
N LYS A 131 -24.80 5.39 -0.90
CA LYS A 131 -25.55 6.53 -0.32
C LYS A 131 -27.00 6.14 -0.10
#